data_c5efff46d503130be7f3017bc54ed1e9
#
_entry.id   c5efff46d503130be7f3017bc54ed1e9
#
_cell.length_a   1.000
_cell.length_b   1.000
_cell.length_c   1.000
_cell.angle_alpha   90.00
_cell.angle_beta   90.00
_cell.angle_gamma   90.00
#
_symmetry.space_group_name_H-M   'P 1'
#
loop_
_entity.id
_entity.type
_entity.pdbx_description
1 polymer ?
#
loop_
_entity_poly.entity_id
_entity_poly.type
_entity_poly.pdbx_seq_one_letter_code
_entity_poly.pdbx_strand_id
1 'polypeptide(L)'
;MERFEKFNTSRQEPLRLSIALEEFCREEIPAEHRAVYIGYLRRRLRPALLTLVRQDDTLSLTALTQIVSLPAEALNDAIVLAASEKRTAALVWLLRYKRETFGFADRDFSL
;
A
#
# COMPACT_ATOMS: atom_id res chain seq x y z
N MET A 1 22.16 -11.20 8.87
CA MET A 1 21.32 -10.37 9.73
C MET A 1 19.87 -10.57 9.35
N GLU A 2 19.07 -10.82 10.35
CA GLU A 2 17.67 -11.03 10.13
C GLU A 2 16.99 -9.74 9.63
N ARG A 3 15.96 -9.91 8.81
CA ARG A 3 15.28 -8.76 8.20
C ARG A 3 14.69 -7.82 9.26
N PHE A 4 14.12 -8.41 10.32
CA PHE A 4 13.51 -7.60 11.36
C PHE A 4 14.55 -6.73 12.08
N GLU A 5 15.72 -7.30 12.38
CA GLU A 5 16.80 -6.54 12.98
C GLU A 5 17.25 -5.41 12.05
N LYS A 6 17.40 -5.74 10.76
CA LYS A 6 17.81 -4.75 9.79
C LYS A 6 16.80 -3.62 9.69
N PHE A 7 15.52 -3.96 9.72
CA PHE A 7 14.45 -2.96 9.72
C PHE A 7 14.57 -2.03 10.92
N ASN A 8 14.78 -2.60 12.11
CA ASN A 8 14.81 -1.81 13.34
C ASN A 8 16.07 -0.95 13.47
N THR A 9 17.18 -1.39 12.89
CA THR A 9 18.45 -0.68 13.07
C THR A 9 18.80 0.25 11.92
N SER A 10 18.16 0.09 10.77
CA SER A 10 18.47 0.92 9.63
C SER A 10 17.93 2.33 9.80
N ARG A 11 18.67 3.31 9.34
CA ARG A 11 18.23 4.70 9.31
C ARG A 11 17.78 5.12 7.93
N GLN A 12 17.85 4.20 6.97
CA GLN A 12 17.49 4.50 5.59
C GLN A 12 16.03 4.16 5.37
N GLU A 13 15.20 5.18 5.24
CA GLU A 13 13.77 4.98 5.09
C GLU A 13 13.40 4.13 3.88
N PRO A 14 14.00 4.31 2.70
CA PRO A 14 13.65 3.44 1.59
C PRO A 14 13.89 1.96 1.88
N LEU A 15 14.95 1.64 2.61
CA LEU A 15 15.24 0.26 2.98
C LEU A 15 14.21 -0.26 3.99
N ARG A 16 13.89 0.57 4.98
CA ARG A 16 12.91 0.18 5.99
C ARG A 16 11.54 -0.07 5.34
N LEU A 17 11.13 0.81 4.45
CA LEU A 17 9.87 0.67 3.75
C LEU A 17 9.84 -0.60 2.91
N SER A 18 10.93 -0.88 2.20
CA SER A 18 11.04 -2.07 1.38
C SER A 18 10.89 -3.34 2.23
N ILE A 19 11.59 -3.39 3.36
CA ILE A 19 11.51 -4.55 4.24
C ILE A 19 10.08 -4.73 4.78
N ALA A 20 9.48 -3.64 5.25
CA ALA A 20 8.13 -3.73 5.81
C ALA A 20 7.12 -4.21 4.77
N LEU A 21 7.23 -3.70 3.53
CA LEU A 21 6.31 -4.10 2.48
C LEU A 21 6.48 -5.56 2.09
N GLU A 22 7.70 -6.08 2.18
CA GLU A 22 7.94 -7.48 1.82
C GLU A 22 7.53 -8.43 2.94
N GLU A 23 7.65 -8.00 4.18
CA GLU A 23 7.50 -8.91 5.30
C GLU A 23 6.15 -8.89 6.00
N PHE A 24 5.42 -7.78 5.93
CA PHE A 24 4.22 -7.63 6.76
C PHE A 24 3.11 -8.65 6.46
N CYS A 25 3.07 -9.16 5.25
CA CYS A 25 2.02 -10.10 4.85
C CYS A 25 2.49 -11.55 4.84
N ARG A 26 3.71 -11.82 5.25
CA ARG A 26 4.20 -13.20 5.30
C ARG A 26 3.59 -13.91 6.49
N GLU A 27 3.19 -15.15 6.27
CA GLU A 27 2.52 -15.91 7.31
C GLU A 27 3.49 -16.42 8.38
N GLU A 28 4.75 -16.60 8.02
CA GLU A 28 5.74 -17.21 8.90
C GLU A 28 6.33 -16.27 9.94
N ILE A 29 6.09 -14.98 9.82
CA ILE A 29 6.73 -14.05 10.76
C ILE A 29 6.02 -14.07 12.10
N PRO A 30 6.74 -13.84 13.20
CA PRO A 30 6.11 -13.74 14.51
C PRO A 30 5.10 -12.60 14.55
N ALA A 31 4.04 -12.78 15.34
CA ALA A 31 2.98 -11.77 15.44
C ALA A 31 3.52 -10.42 15.90
N GLU A 32 4.51 -10.40 16.79
CA GLU A 32 5.09 -9.14 17.27
C GLU A 32 5.86 -8.42 16.18
N HIS A 33 6.53 -9.16 15.29
CA HIS A 33 7.20 -8.54 14.14
C HIS A 33 6.17 -7.92 13.21
N ARG A 34 5.10 -8.68 12.95
CA ARG A 34 4.04 -8.19 12.06
C ARG A 34 3.43 -6.91 12.61
N ALA A 35 3.20 -6.85 13.91
CA ALA A 35 2.61 -5.66 14.52
C ALA A 35 3.50 -4.43 14.31
N VAL A 36 4.82 -4.61 14.41
CA VAL A 36 5.76 -3.51 14.19
C VAL A 36 5.71 -3.03 12.74
N TYR A 37 5.72 -3.97 11.80
CA TYR A 37 5.63 -3.62 10.37
C TYR A 37 4.32 -2.90 10.06
N ILE A 38 3.20 -3.40 10.59
CA ILE A 38 1.90 -2.79 10.35
C ILE A 38 1.85 -1.37 10.90
N GLY A 39 2.36 -1.17 12.11
CA GLY A 39 2.42 0.17 12.69
C GLY A 39 3.25 1.12 11.85
N TYR A 40 4.39 0.65 11.37
CA TYR A 40 5.24 1.45 10.51
C TYR A 40 4.53 1.83 9.21
N LEU A 41 3.88 0.84 8.56
CA LEU A 41 3.20 1.09 7.29
C LEU A 41 2.02 2.03 7.45
N ARG A 42 1.32 1.95 8.58
CA ARG A 42 0.23 2.90 8.84
C ARG A 42 0.73 4.34 8.93
N ARG A 43 1.90 4.52 9.51
CA ARG A 43 2.50 5.86 9.61
C ARG A 43 3.12 6.32 8.30
N ARG A 44 3.40 5.40 7.40
CA ARG A 44 4.01 5.68 6.11
C ARG A 44 3.10 5.25 4.96
N LEU A 45 1.80 5.41 5.15
CA LEU A 45 0.83 4.87 4.21
C LEU A 45 1.02 5.41 2.79
N ARG A 46 1.22 6.72 2.66
CA ARG A 46 1.35 7.30 1.32
C ARG A 46 2.56 6.75 0.56
N PRO A 47 3.77 6.80 1.11
CA PRO A 47 4.91 6.21 0.39
C PRO A 47 4.76 4.70 0.18
N ALA A 48 4.13 3.99 1.12
CA ALA A 48 3.90 2.56 0.94
C ALA A 48 2.97 2.31 -0.25
N LEU A 49 1.88 3.04 -0.31
CA LEU A 49 0.91 2.91 -1.40
C LEU A 49 1.54 3.22 -2.74
N LEU A 50 2.26 4.34 -2.83
CA LEU A 50 2.85 4.75 -4.11
C LEU A 50 3.94 3.77 -4.57
N THR A 51 4.69 3.20 -3.62
CA THR A 51 5.70 2.20 -3.96
C THR A 51 5.06 0.96 -4.59
N LEU A 52 3.97 0.48 -3.99
CA LEU A 52 3.27 -0.69 -4.52
C LEU A 52 2.65 -0.41 -5.88
N VAL A 53 2.15 0.80 -6.08
CA VAL A 53 1.61 1.20 -7.39
C VAL A 53 2.71 1.18 -8.44
N ARG A 54 3.88 1.72 -8.12
CA ARG A 54 4.99 1.72 -9.07
C ARG A 54 5.45 0.31 -9.41
N GLN A 55 5.32 -0.61 -8.48
CA GLN A 55 5.66 -2.01 -8.69
C GLN A 55 4.53 -2.77 -9.38
N ASP A 56 3.38 -2.14 -9.55
CA ASP A 56 2.20 -2.76 -10.14
C ASP A 56 1.80 -4.03 -9.37
N ASP A 57 1.99 -4.00 -8.04
CA ASP A 57 1.85 -5.16 -7.17
C ASP A 57 0.48 -5.18 -6.51
N THR A 58 -0.49 -5.73 -7.21
CA THR A 58 -1.87 -5.73 -6.72
C THR A 58 -2.10 -6.67 -5.56
N LEU A 59 -1.31 -7.73 -5.44
CA LEU A 59 -1.44 -8.64 -4.29
C LEU A 59 -1.06 -7.92 -3.00
N SER A 60 0.02 -7.16 -3.05
CA SER A 60 0.43 -6.40 -1.86
C SER A 60 -0.52 -5.25 -1.59
N LEU A 61 -1.11 -4.64 -2.62
CA LEU A 61 -2.14 -3.63 -2.42
C LEU A 61 -3.34 -4.22 -1.67
N THR A 62 -3.75 -5.43 -2.05
CA THR A 62 -4.84 -6.10 -1.37
C THR A 62 -4.49 -6.36 0.10
N ALA A 63 -3.27 -6.84 0.36
CA ALA A 63 -2.82 -7.09 1.72
C ALA A 63 -2.77 -5.80 2.54
N LEU A 64 -2.31 -4.72 1.93
CA LEU A 64 -2.21 -3.43 2.61
C LEU A 64 -3.59 -2.93 3.05
N THR A 65 -4.60 -3.08 2.19
CA THR A 65 -5.94 -2.59 2.53
C THR A 65 -6.66 -3.47 3.54
N GLN A 66 -6.10 -4.61 3.89
CA GLN A 66 -6.62 -5.41 4.98
C GLN A 66 -6.21 -4.85 6.35
N ILE A 67 -5.16 -4.05 6.39
CA ILE A 67 -4.68 -3.48 7.64
C ILE A 67 -4.94 -1.98 7.76
N VAL A 68 -5.35 -1.33 6.68
CA VAL A 68 -5.59 0.11 6.70
C VAL A 68 -6.54 0.48 5.56
N SER A 69 -7.36 1.48 5.80
CA SER A 69 -8.23 2.04 4.75
C SER A 69 -7.49 3.18 4.07
N LEU A 70 -7.63 3.25 2.75
CA LEU A 70 -6.97 4.30 1.99
C LEU A 70 -7.81 5.57 2.02
N PRO A 71 -7.25 6.71 2.48
CA PRO A 71 -7.97 7.98 2.42
C PRO A 71 -8.19 8.39 0.96
N ALA A 72 -9.26 9.13 0.72
CA ALA A 72 -9.60 9.54 -0.63
C ALA A 72 -8.47 10.29 -1.33
N GLU A 73 -7.77 11.17 -0.61
CA GLU A 73 -6.68 11.92 -1.20
C GLU A 73 -5.53 11.03 -1.63
N ALA A 74 -5.14 10.10 -0.76
CA ALA A 74 -4.04 9.18 -1.09
C ALA A 74 -4.45 8.30 -2.26
N LEU A 75 -5.69 7.85 -2.27
CA LEU A 75 -6.19 7.00 -3.34
C LEU A 75 -6.18 7.74 -4.68
N ASN A 76 -6.62 9.00 -4.69
CA ASN A 76 -6.63 9.78 -5.92
C ASN A 76 -5.22 10.04 -6.44
N ASP A 77 -4.28 10.32 -5.55
CA ASP A 77 -2.89 10.50 -5.95
C ASP A 77 -2.31 9.21 -6.53
N ALA A 78 -2.66 8.08 -5.95
CA ALA A 78 -2.21 6.80 -6.46
C ALA A 78 -2.79 6.52 -7.85
N ILE A 79 -4.05 6.87 -8.06
CA ILE A 79 -4.69 6.69 -9.37
C ILE A 79 -3.99 7.55 -10.42
N VAL A 80 -3.68 8.80 -10.09
CA VAL A 80 -2.96 9.68 -11.01
C VAL A 80 -1.60 9.10 -11.35
N LEU A 81 -0.88 8.62 -10.34
CA LEU A 81 0.43 8.02 -10.55
C LEU A 81 0.34 6.79 -11.45
N ALA A 82 -0.61 5.89 -11.15
CA ALA A 82 -0.77 4.68 -11.93
C ALA A 82 -1.09 4.99 -13.39
N ALA A 83 -1.93 5.97 -13.62
CA ALA A 83 -2.28 6.37 -14.98
C ALA A 83 -1.09 6.99 -15.70
N SER A 84 -0.35 7.86 -15.03
CA SER A 84 0.77 8.54 -15.67
C SER A 84 1.94 7.61 -15.96
N GLU A 85 2.15 6.60 -15.13
CA GLU A 85 3.23 5.65 -15.31
C GLU A 85 2.77 4.36 -15.98
N LYS A 86 1.53 4.31 -16.40
CA LYS A 86 0.96 3.17 -17.13
C LYS A 86 1.05 1.88 -16.35
N ARG A 87 0.79 1.97 -15.05
CA ARG A 87 0.71 0.79 -14.19
C ARG A 87 -0.71 0.25 -14.26
N THR A 88 -0.98 -0.49 -15.30
CA THR A 88 -2.34 -0.87 -15.67
C THR A 88 -3.04 -1.73 -14.62
N ALA A 89 -2.36 -2.74 -14.09
CA ALA A 89 -2.98 -3.60 -13.09
C ALA A 89 -3.30 -2.82 -11.82
N ALA A 90 -2.36 -1.97 -11.38
CA ALA A 90 -2.59 -1.14 -10.20
C ALA A 90 -3.72 -0.17 -10.44
N LEU A 91 -3.80 0.43 -11.63
CA LEU A 91 -4.85 1.38 -11.95
C LEU A 91 -6.24 0.72 -11.87
N VAL A 92 -6.37 -0.46 -12.47
CA VAL A 92 -7.65 -1.18 -12.42
C VAL A 92 -8.01 -1.51 -10.98
N TRP A 93 -7.02 -1.98 -10.21
CA TRP A 93 -7.22 -2.30 -8.80
C TRP A 93 -7.68 -1.09 -8.00
N LEU A 94 -7.00 0.06 -8.22
CA LEU A 94 -7.32 1.28 -7.48
C LEU A 94 -8.73 1.79 -7.82
N LEU A 95 -9.10 1.74 -9.09
CA LEU A 95 -10.43 2.18 -9.49
C LEU A 95 -11.51 1.28 -8.90
N ARG A 96 -11.25 -0.02 -8.84
CA ARG A 96 -12.18 -0.95 -8.21
C ARG A 96 -12.29 -0.67 -6.72
N TYR A 97 -11.16 -0.45 -6.04
CA TYR A 97 -11.15 -0.13 -4.62
C TYR A 97 -11.96 1.14 -4.36
N LYS A 98 -11.76 2.16 -5.18
CA LYS A 98 -12.49 3.41 -5.03
C LYS A 98 -13.97 3.19 -5.14
N ARG A 99 -14.39 2.41 -6.13
CA ARG A 99 -15.81 2.13 -6.33
C ARG A 99 -16.40 1.36 -5.14
N GLU A 100 -15.69 0.35 -4.67
CA GLU A 100 -16.21 -0.52 -3.61
C GLU A 100 -16.21 0.16 -2.26
N THR A 101 -15.26 1.06 -2.02
CA THR A 101 -15.10 1.71 -0.73
C THR A 101 -15.91 2.98 -0.60
N PHE A 102 -15.85 3.83 -1.63
CA PHE A 102 -16.54 5.12 -1.59
C PHE A 102 -17.82 5.10 -2.39
N GLY A 103 -18.04 4.03 -3.11
CA GLY A 103 -19.17 3.92 -3.99
C GLY A 103 -19.01 4.81 -5.18
N PHE A 104 -19.86 4.60 -6.17
CA PHE A 104 -20.06 5.59 -7.17
C PHE A 104 -21.17 6.42 -6.64
N ALA A 105 -20.81 7.56 -6.21
CA ALA A 105 -21.86 8.50 -6.08
C ALA A 105 -22.46 8.54 -7.46
N ASP A 106 -23.70 8.28 -7.55
CA ASP A 106 -24.37 8.28 -8.82
C ASP A 106 -24.08 9.52 -9.61
N ARG A 107 -23.85 10.58 -8.93
CA ARG A 107 -23.58 11.83 -9.56
C ARG A 107 -22.25 11.86 -10.26
N ASP A 108 -21.37 10.94 -9.97
CA ASP A 108 -20.11 10.87 -10.69
C ASP A 108 -20.34 10.48 -12.12
N PHE A 109 -21.44 9.81 -12.37
CA PHE A 109 -21.75 9.38 -13.71
C PHE A 109 -22.85 10.14 -14.32
N SER A 110 -23.54 10.87 -13.53
CA SER A 110 -24.62 11.66 -14.05
C SER A 110 -24.07 12.85 -14.78
N LEU A 111 -23.04 12.66 -15.39
CA LEU A 111 -22.41 13.70 -16.15
C LEU A 111 -23.19 14.11 -17.34
#